data_83548ed4880dad7519fabc36392a6684
#
_entry.id   83548ed4880dad7519fabc36392a6684
#
_cell.length_a   1.000
_cell.length_b   1.000
_cell.length_c   1.000
_cell.angle_alpha   90.00
_cell.angle_beta   90.00
_cell.angle_gamma   90.00
#
_symmetry.space_group_name_H-M   'P 1'
#
loop_
_entity.id
_entity.type
_entity.pdbx_description
1 polymer ?
#
loop_
_entity_poly.entity_id
_entity_poly.type
_entity_poly.pdbx_seq_one_letter_code
_entity_poly.pdbx_strand_id
1 'polypeptide(L)'
;MIGGFISKSKFTTISVTGGQCSLNCFYCGSKYISSMEGAMSPEVFEKTVRKLYSGGVRGFLVSGGFDREGKLPVTSFLPVMRKLKRELDVVFNLHPGLQSRQTIEEMRGVIDIVDFEFAYSPGAYQAKGIKVEREAYVRTLEEFIERGPEYIVPHLMLGIPRDSEEDLKQEIELVSTLKPYLMNFLVMIPTPGTPSHAVKVDAKKIIPLIEYGSRLMGGRTSMGCMRPYSIKEELDRTVLERGLVQRIANPHHKVVREFNLTIYDACCSLPEKYLEAFRV
;
A
#
# COMPACT_ATOMS: atom_id res chain seq x y z
N MET A 1 7.41 19.72 3.44
CA MET A 1 6.61 19.58 4.68
C MET A 1 6.21 18.11 4.81
N ILE A 2 6.35 17.52 6.00
CA ILE A 2 6.03 16.10 6.21
C ILE A 2 4.55 15.97 6.56
N GLY A 3 3.83 15.11 5.87
CA GLY A 3 2.39 14.87 6.10
C GLY A 3 2.12 13.60 6.91
N GLY A 4 1.20 13.71 7.88
CA GLY A 4 0.61 12.57 8.58
C GLY A 4 -0.70 12.14 7.91
N PHE A 5 -0.91 10.84 7.70
CA PHE A 5 -2.07 10.31 6.97
C PHE A 5 -2.85 9.35 7.87
N ILE A 6 -4.11 9.64 8.11
CA ILE A 6 -4.98 8.83 8.99
C ILE A 6 -6.35 8.75 8.33
N SER A 7 -6.67 7.61 7.71
CA SER A 7 -7.99 7.39 7.11
C SER A 7 -9.08 7.30 8.18
N LYS A 8 -10.10 8.15 8.08
CA LYS A 8 -11.20 8.23 9.07
C LYS A 8 -12.56 8.32 8.39
N SER A 9 -12.89 9.47 7.82
CA SER A 9 -14.22 9.79 7.30
C SER A 9 -14.25 10.17 5.82
N LYS A 10 -13.14 10.72 5.30
CA LYS A 10 -13.04 11.11 3.89
C LYS A 10 -12.45 10.01 3.00
N PHE A 11 -11.73 9.05 3.62
CA PHE A 11 -11.06 7.97 2.93
C PHE A 11 -11.35 6.63 3.60
N THR A 12 -11.78 5.62 2.84
CA THR A 12 -12.13 4.30 3.37
C THR A 12 -11.60 3.16 2.52
N THR A 13 -11.77 1.93 3.02
CA THR A 13 -11.28 0.71 2.35
C THR A 13 -12.43 -0.18 1.92
N ILE A 14 -12.40 -0.70 0.69
CA ILE A 14 -13.39 -1.63 0.14
C ILE A 14 -12.69 -2.91 -0.29
N SER A 15 -13.23 -4.07 0.15
CA SER A 15 -12.80 -5.38 -0.32
C SER A 15 -13.73 -5.91 -1.40
N VAL A 16 -13.19 -6.18 -2.59
CA VAL A 16 -13.94 -6.79 -3.70
C VAL A 16 -14.07 -8.31 -3.58
N THR A 17 -13.46 -8.91 -2.56
CA THR A 17 -13.53 -10.35 -2.26
C THR A 17 -14.13 -10.65 -0.88
N GLY A 18 -14.63 -9.64 -0.17
CA GLY A 18 -14.98 -9.78 1.24
C GLY A 18 -13.77 -10.20 2.08
N GLY A 19 -13.91 -11.22 2.90
CA GLY A 19 -12.83 -11.80 3.70
C GLY A 19 -12.07 -12.97 3.04
N GLN A 20 -12.36 -13.28 1.77
CA GLN A 20 -11.78 -14.44 1.07
C GLN A 20 -10.43 -14.09 0.44
N CYS A 21 -9.40 -14.93 0.67
CA CYS A 21 -8.09 -14.83 0.05
C CYS A 21 -7.53 -16.24 -0.17
N SER A 22 -7.02 -16.53 -1.37
CA SER A 22 -6.39 -17.82 -1.68
C SER A 22 -4.92 -17.89 -1.23
N LEU A 23 -4.33 -16.77 -0.85
CA LEU A 23 -2.99 -16.71 -0.28
C LEU A 23 -3.07 -16.88 1.25
N ASN A 24 -2.11 -17.59 1.78
CA ASN A 24 -1.93 -17.72 3.23
C ASN A 24 -0.58 -17.12 3.61
N CYS A 25 -0.43 -15.81 3.37
CA CYS A 25 0.81 -15.11 3.60
C CYS A 25 1.28 -15.27 5.06
N PHE A 26 2.58 -15.51 5.24
CA PHE A 26 3.27 -15.75 6.51
C PHE A 26 2.84 -14.82 7.65
N TYR A 27 2.55 -13.55 7.35
CA TYR A 27 2.25 -12.51 8.33
C TYR A 27 0.78 -12.03 8.34
N CYS A 28 -0.06 -12.47 7.39
CA CYS A 28 -1.40 -11.89 7.21
C CYS A 28 -2.51 -12.87 7.64
N GLY A 29 -2.54 -14.10 7.09
CA GLY A 29 -3.63 -15.05 7.32
C GLY A 29 -5.00 -14.47 7.00
N SER A 30 -5.13 -13.60 5.99
CA SER A 30 -6.34 -12.89 5.55
C SER A 30 -6.98 -11.94 6.60
N LYS A 31 -6.30 -11.67 7.71
CA LYS A 31 -6.87 -10.87 8.82
C LYS A 31 -7.07 -9.40 8.48
N TYR A 32 -6.21 -8.83 7.63
CA TYR A 32 -6.28 -7.40 7.31
C TYR A 32 -7.44 -7.04 6.37
N ILE A 33 -7.94 -7.98 5.58
CA ILE A 33 -9.08 -7.73 4.68
C ILE A 33 -10.44 -7.89 5.36
N SER A 34 -10.51 -8.54 6.51
CA SER A 34 -11.77 -8.83 7.21
C SER A 34 -12.45 -7.57 7.80
N SER A 35 -11.69 -6.48 7.99
CA SER A 35 -12.22 -5.20 8.49
C SER A 35 -12.62 -4.22 7.39
N MET A 36 -12.42 -4.58 6.12
CA MET A 36 -12.78 -3.75 4.99
C MET A 36 -14.28 -3.88 4.66
N GLU A 37 -14.88 -2.80 4.11
CA GLU A 37 -16.26 -2.86 3.62
C GLU A 37 -16.36 -3.84 2.44
N GLY A 38 -17.20 -4.86 2.56
CA GLY A 38 -17.34 -5.91 1.54
C GLY A 38 -18.19 -5.48 0.35
N ALA A 39 -17.68 -5.60 -0.88
CA ALA A 39 -18.42 -5.31 -2.10
C ALA A 39 -18.03 -6.30 -3.22
N MET A 40 -18.56 -7.51 -3.17
CA MET A 40 -18.11 -8.65 -3.95
C MET A 40 -18.72 -8.74 -5.37
N SER A 41 -19.55 -7.81 -5.79
CA SER A 41 -20.00 -7.68 -7.18
C SER A 41 -19.97 -6.22 -7.62
N PRO A 42 -19.89 -5.93 -8.93
CA PRO A 42 -19.92 -4.56 -9.46
C PRO A 42 -21.15 -3.76 -9.00
N GLU A 43 -22.32 -4.39 -8.89
CA GLU A 43 -23.57 -3.75 -8.46
C GLU A 43 -23.51 -3.37 -6.97
N VAL A 44 -23.01 -4.29 -6.13
CA VAL A 44 -22.82 -4.03 -4.70
C VAL A 44 -21.76 -2.95 -4.51
N PHE A 45 -20.68 -2.99 -5.31
CA PHE A 45 -19.62 -1.98 -5.28
C PHE A 45 -20.17 -0.59 -5.62
N GLU A 46 -20.95 -0.45 -6.70
CA GLU A 46 -21.57 0.83 -7.06
C GLU A 46 -22.46 1.37 -5.93
N LYS A 47 -23.33 0.52 -5.39
CA LYS A 47 -24.22 0.90 -4.29
C LYS A 47 -23.44 1.34 -3.05
N THR A 48 -22.39 0.61 -2.71
CA THR A 48 -21.53 0.89 -1.56
C THR A 48 -20.79 2.22 -1.73
N VAL A 49 -20.15 2.43 -2.88
CA VAL A 49 -19.45 3.70 -3.16
C VAL A 49 -20.41 4.89 -3.10
N ARG A 50 -21.61 4.80 -3.72
CA ARG A 50 -22.59 5.89 -3.69
C ARG A 50 -23.08 6.19 -2.28
N LYS A 51 -23.34 5.16 -1.48
CA LYS A 51 -23.73 5.31 -0.06
C LYS A 51 -22.65 6.03 0.74
N LEU A 52 -21.39 5.59 0.60
CA LEU A 52 -20.26 6.18 1.31
C LEU A 52 -19.97 7.61 0.82
N TYR A 53 -20.07 7.86 -0.48
CA TYR A 53 -19.92 9.17 -1.07
C TYR A 53 -20.97 10.17 -0.54
N SER A 54 -22.23 9.77 -0.45
CA SER A 54 -23.28 10.62 0.17
C SER A 54 -23.03 10.87 1.66
N GLY A 55 -22.27 10.00 2.34
CA GLY A 55 -21.77 10.19 3.69
C GLY A 55 -20.50 11.03 3.81
N GLY A 56 -19.97 11.58 2.71
CA GLY A 56 -18.80 12.47 2.72
C GLY A 56 -17.47 11.81 2.31
N VAL A 57 -17.44 10.49 2.06
CA VAL A 57 -16.23 9.81 1.58
C VAL A 57 -15.91 10.25 0.15
N ARG A 58 -14.65 10.52 -0.13
CA ARG A 58 -14.13 10.96 -1.44
C ARG A 58 -13.00 10.07 -1.96
N GLY A 59 -12.33 9.32 -1.10
CA GLY A 59 -11.25 8.41 -1.46
C GLY A 59 -11.55 6.96 -1.06
N PHE A 60 -11.21 6.03 -1.92
CA PHE A 60 -11.46 4.60 -1.72
C PHE A 60 -10.19 3.80 -2.01
N LEU A 61 -9.68 3.10 -0.99
CA LEU A 61 -8.70 2.05 -1.20
C LEU A 61 -9.46 0.77 -1.55
N VAL A 62 -9.37 0.36 -2.80
CA VAL A 62 -9.96 -0.88 -3.30
C VAL A 62 -8.92 -1.99 -3.22
N SER A 63 -9.24 -3.05 -2.51
CA SER A 63 -8.37 -4.19 -2.29
C SER A 63 -9.20 -5.45 -2.09
N GLY A 64 -8.61 -6.48 -1.49
CA GLY A 64 -9.25 -7.74 -1.16
C GLY A 64 -8.24 -8.86 -1.04
N GLY A 65 -8.72 -10.08 -1.08
CA GLY A 65 -7.88 -11.25 -1.16
C GLY A 65 -7.48 -11.56 -2.59
N PHE A 66 -6.31 -12.13 -2.72
CA PHE A 66 -5.72 -12.53 -3.99
C PHE A 66 -6.00 -13.99 -4.30
N ASP A 67 -5.97 -14.33 -5.60
CA ASP A 67 -5.92 -15.70 -6.07
C ASP A 67 -4.53 -16.32 -5.82
N ARG A 68 -4.34 -17.58 -6.26
CA ARG A 68 -3.06 -18.30 -6.06
C ARG A 68 -1.89 -17.75 -6.89
N GLU A 69 -2.19 -16.91 -7.87
CA GLU A 69 -1.20 -16.22 -8.70
C GLU A 69 -0.91 -14.81 -8.18
N GLY A 70 -1.51 -14.41 -7.06
CA GLY A 70 -1.30 -13.09 -6.46
C GLY A 70 -2.06 -11.95 -7.13
N LYS A 71 -3.18 -12.25 -7.81
CA LYS A 71 -4.02 -11.27 -8.52
C LYS A 71 -5.28 -10.94 -7.73
N LEU A 72 -5.63 -9.66 -7.69
CA LEU A 72 -6.98 -9.22 -7.29
C LEU A 72 -7.92 -9.35 -8.48
N PRO A 73 -9.15 -9.91 -8.33
CA PRO A 73 -10.11 -10.04 -9.42
C PRO A 73 -10.81 -8.71 -9.74
N VAL A 74 -10.04 -7.70 -10.17
CA VAL A 74 -10.50 -6.32 -10.35
C VAL A 74 -11.14 -6.04 -11.70
N THR A 75 -10.84 -6.83 -12.74
CA THR A 75 -11.23 -6.55 -14.13
C THR A 75 -12.73 -6.31 -14.28
N SER A 76 -13.58 -7.10 -13.63
CA SER A 76 -15.04 -6.94 -13.67
C SER A 76 -15.55 -5.65 -13.00
N PHE A 77 -14.74 -5.03 -12.14
CA PHE A 77 -15.09 -3.79 -11.43
C PHE A 77 -14.66 -2.52 -12.19
N LEU A 78 -13.71 -2.60 -13.13
CA LEU A 78 -13.22 -1.43 -13.86
C LEU A 78 -14.33 -0.66 -14.62
N PRO A 79 -15.31 -1.32 -15.27
CA PRO A 79 -16.41 -0.60 -15.92
C PRO A 79 -17.24 0.25 -14.94
N VAL A 80 -17.57 -0.29 -13.77
CA VAL A 80 -18.36 0.44 -12.77
C VAL A 80 -17.53 1.56 -12.11
N MET A 81 -16.24 1.33 -11.87
CA MET A 81 -15.34 2.39 -11.38
C MET A 81 -15.24 3.54 -12.38
N ARG A 82 -15.12 3.24 -13.68
CA ARG A 82 -15.11 4.24 -14.76
C ARG A 82 -16.42 5.06 -14.81
N LYS A 83 -17.56 4.40 -14.61
CA LYS A 83 -18.87 5.08 -14.50
C LYS A 83 -18.87 6.03 -13.30
N LEU A 84 -18.48 5.54 -12.13
CA LEU A 84 -18.45 6.34 -10.89
C LEU A 84 -17.50 7.54 -10.99
N LYS A 85 -16.34 7.40 -11.62
CA LYS A 85 -15.41 8.52 -11.86
C LYS A 85 -15.99 9.61 -12.74
N ARG A 86 -16.88 9.29 -13.67
CA ARG A 86 -17.56 10.30 -14.52
C ARG A 86 -18.69 11.02 -13.81
N GLU A 87 -19.30 10.38 -12.82
CA GLU A 87 -20.48 10.89 -12.13
C GLU A 87 -20.16 11.52 -10.77
N LEU A 88 -19.05 11.13 -10.16
CA LEU A 88 -18.68 11.52 -8.80
C LEU A 88 -17.23 12.04 -8.77
N ASP A 89 -16.97 13.00 -7.89
CA ASP A 89 -15.62 13.44 -7.56
C ASP A 89 -14.99 12.49 -6.53
N VAL A 90 -14.41 11.41 -7.02
CA VAL A 90 -13.82 10.34 -6.21
C VAL A 90 -12.41 9.99 -6.65
N VAL A 91 -11.59 9.58 -5.69
CA VAL A 91 -10.24 9.04 -5.90
C VAL A 91 -10.25 7.53 -5.64
N PHE A 92 -9.84 6.75 -6.63
CA PHE A 92 -9.62 5.32 -6.48
C PHE A 92 -8.13 5.01 -6.33
N ASN A 93 -7.78 4.47 -5.17
CA ASN A 93 -6.50 3.82 -4.92
C ASN A 93 -6.71 2.30 -4.97
N LEU A 94 -5.85 1.56 -5.64
CA LEU A 94 -6.02 0.12 -5.86
C LEU A 94 -4.79 -0.66 -5.39
N HIS A 95 -5.03 -1.75 -4.66
CA HIS A 95 -4.06 -2.82 -4.42
C HIS A 95 -4.34 -3.99 -5.37
N PRO A 96 -3.82 -3.98 -6.60
CA PRO A 96 -4.22 -4.95 -7.63
C PRO A 96 -3.53 -6.31 -7.50
N GLY A 97 -2.36 -6.36 -6.82
CA GLY A 97 -1.45 -7.48 -6.95
C GLY A 97 -0.86 -7.60 -8.36
N LEU A 98 -0.46 -8.80 -8.74
CA LEU A 98 0.02 -9.09 -10.11
C LEU A 98 -1.15 -9.01 -11.09
N GLN A 99 -0.92 -8.36 -12.25
CA GLN A 99 -1.97 -8.19 -13.26
C GLN A 99 -1.43 -8.45 -14.66
N SER A 100 -2.31 -8.76 -15.60
CA SER A 100 -1.96 -8.82 -17.01
C SER A 100 -1.76 -7.40 -17.57
N ARG A 101 -0.93 -7.27 -18.59
CA ARG A 101 -0.73 -6.01 -19.32
C ARG A 101 -2.06 -5.38 -19.76
N GLN A 102 -2.96 -6.18 -20.32
CA GLN A 102 -4.28 -5.70 -20.73
C GLN A 102 -5.05 -5.07 -19.56
N THR A 103 -5.11 -5.75 -18.41
CA THR A 103 -5.80 -5.23 -17.22
C THR A 103 -5.14 -3.94 -16.72
N ILE A 104 -3.81 -3.85 -16.77
CA ILE A 104 -3.06 -2.64 -16.38
C ILE A 104 -3.43 -1.47 -17.28
N GLU A 105 -3.47 -1.68 -18.60
CA GLU A 105 -3.88 -0.65 -19.58
C GLU A 105 -5.33 -0.20 -19.36
N GLU A 106 -6.24 -1.11 -19.03
CA GLU A 106 -7.65 -0.82 -18.72
C GLU A 106 -7.84 0.01 -17.44
N MET A 107 -6.90 -0.03 -16.49
CA MET A 107 -6.90 0.79 -15.27
C MET A 107 -6.62 2.25 -15.55
N ARG A 108 -5.95 2.57 -16.67
CA ARG A 108 -5.56 3.94 -17.00
C ARG A 108 -6.79 4.83 -17.18
N GLY A 109 -6.79 6.00 -16.50
CA GLY A 109 -7.93 6.92 -16.48
C GLY A 109 -9.12 6.48 -15.63
N VAL A 110 -9.03 5.33 -14.96
CA VAL A 110 -10.04 4.81 -14.02
C VAL A 110 -9.51 4.81 -12.60
N ILE A 111 -8.31 4.27 -12.43
CA ILE A 111 -7.60 4.22 -11.15
C ILE A 111 -6.65 5.42 -11.08
N ASP A 112 -6.64 6.10 -9.95
CA ASP A 112 -5.74 7.25 -9.74
C ASP A 112 -4.37 6.79 -9.23
N ILE A 113 -4.37 5.83 -8.30
CA ILE A 113 -3.18 5.38 -7.60
C ILE A 113 -3.14 3.85 -7.59
N VAL A 114 -1.99 3.29 -7.84
CA VAL A 114 -1.73 1.87 -7.62
C VAL A 114 -0.75 1.72 -6.46
N ASP A 115 -1.21 1.12 -5.38
CA ASP A 115 -0.37 0.64 -4.29
C ASP A 115 0.02 -0.81 -4.60
N PHE A 116 1.24 -0.99 -5.09
CA PHE A 116 1.72 -2.29 -5.57
C PHE A 116 2.63 -2.95 -4.55
N GLU A 117 2.14 -3.99 -3.87
CA GLU A 117 2.97 -4.75 -2.95
C GLU A 117 4.04 -5.53 -3.72
N PHE A 118 5.28 -5.06 -3.66
CA PHE A 118 6.43 -5.63 -4.33
C PHE A 118 7.12 -6.63 -3.40
N ALA A 119 7.27 -7.86 -3.83
CA ALA A 119 7.81 -8.95 -3.02
C ALA A 119 8.84 -9.75 -3.83
N TYR A 120 10.03 -9.17 -3.99
CA TYR A 120 11.12 -9.75 -4.78
C TYR A 120 12.22 -10.37 -3.91
N SER A 121 12.50 -9.81 -2.74
CA SER A 121 13.46 -10.42 -1.82
C SER A 121 13.05 -11.86 -1.47
N PRO A 122 14.01 -12.78 -1.25
CA PRO A 122 13.70 -14.20 -1.02
C PRO A 122 12.68 -14.44 0.09
N GLY A 123 12.80 -13.69 1.19
CA GLY A 123 11.89 -13.82 2.33
C GLY A 123 10.52 -13.24 2.03
N ALA A 124 10.43 -12.05 1.40
CA ALA A 124 9.16 -11.43 1.03
C ALA A 124 8.39 -12.30 0.02
N TYR A 125 9.06 -12.78 -1.02
CA TYR A 125 8.47 -13.68 -1.99
C TYR A 125 7.97 -14.98 -1.36
N GLN A 126 8.79 -15.64 -0.54
CA GLN A 126 8.40 -16.87 0.14
C GLN A 126 7.26 -16.65 1.13
N ALA A 127 7.23 -15.49 1.81
CA ALA A 127 6.16 -15.14 2.75
C ALA A 127 4.79 -15.01 2.10
N LYS A 128 4.73 -14.71 0.80
CA LYS A 128 3.49 -14.64 0.01
C LYS A 128 2.93 -16.02 -0.33
N GLY A 129 3.79 -17.02 -0.58
CA GLY A 129 3.38 -18.36 -0.97
C GLY A 129 2.63 -18.42 -2.31
N ILE A 130 2.90 -17.49 -3.22
CA ILE A 130 2.32 -17.48 -4.57
C ILE A 130 2.94 -18.55 -5.47
N LYS A 131 2.24 -18.89 -6.56
CA LYS A 131 2.65 -19.94 -7.50
C LYS A 131 3.32 -19.44 -8.78
N VAL A 132 3.60 -18.16 -8.87
CA VAL A 132 4.33 -17.56 -10.00
C VAL A 132 5.78 -17.27 -9.59
N GLU A 133 6.66 -17.11 -10.54
CA GLU A 133 8.06 -16.75 -10.29
C GLU A 133 8.19 -15.31 -9.74
N ARG A 134 9.21 -15.02 -8.92
CA ARG A 134 9.39 -13.71 -8.30
C ARG A 134 9.65 -12.58 -9.31
N GLU A 135 10.21 -12.90 -10.46
CA GLU A 135 10.45 -11.99 -11.58
C GLU A 135 9.14 -11.40 -12.14
N ALA A 136 8.00 -12.05 -11.89
CA ALA A 136 6.68 -11.52 -12.24
C ALA A 136 6.38 -10.18 -11.53
N TYR A 137 6.92 -9.96 -10.32
CA TYR A 137 6.80 -8.67 -9.63
C TYR A 137 7.53 -7.55 -10.38
N VAL A 138 8.73 -7.83 -10.88
CA VAL A 138 9.53 -6.85 -11.64
C VAL A 138 8.78 -6.49 -12.92
N ARG A 139 8.42 -7.51 -13.73
CA ARG A 139 7.68 -7.28 -14.99
C ARG A 139 6.36 -6.54 -14.77
N THR A 140 5.61 -6.89 -13.72
CA THR A 140 4.34 -6.22 -13.43
C THR A 140 4.56 -4.76 -13.00
N LEU A 141 5.59 -4.47 -12.21
CA LEU A 141 5.92 -3.09 -11.83
C LEU A 141 6.36 -2.27 -13.05
N GLU A 142 7.17 -2.83 -13.94
CA GLU A 142 7.56 -2.21 -15.23
C GLU A 142 6.32 -1.86 -16.06
N GLU A 143 5.41 -2.82 -16.25
CA GLU A 143 4.15 -2.59 -16.98
C GLU A 143 3.27 -1.52 -16.32
N PHE A 144 3.19 -1.48 -14.98
CA PHE A 144 2.48 -0.41 -14.27
C PHE A 144 3.11 0.96 -14.53
N ILE A 145 4.43 1.08 -14.46
CA ILE A 145 5.16 2.34 -14.70
C ILE A 145 4.99 2.82 -16.15
N GLU A 146 5.06 1.91 -17.12
CA GLU A 146 4.99 2.27 -18.54
C GLU A 146 3.56 2.54 -19.03
N ARG A 147 2.59 1.78 -18.57
CA ARG A 147 1.25 1.68 -19.16
C ARG A 147 0.09 1.90 -18.20
N GLY A 148 0.36 1.86 -16.91
CA GLY A 148 -0.66 1.93 -15.87
C GLY A 148 -1.17 3.33 -15.58
N PRO A 149 -1.83 3.50 -14.44
CA PRO A 149 -2.22 4.79 -13.88
C PRO A 149 -1.02 5.72 -13.64
N GLU A 150 -1.32 7.01 -13.46
CA GLU A 150 -0.29 8.06 -13.29
C GLU A 150 0.59 7.87 -12.03
N TYR A 151 -0.01 7.39 -10.95
CA TYR A 151 0.68 7.29 -9.64
C TYR A 151 0.87 5.85 -9.23
N ILE A 152 2.09 5.36 -9.36
CA ILE A 152 2.48 4.00 -8.95
C ILE A 152 3.34 4.09 -7.71
N VAL A 153 2.90 3.39 -6.66
CA VAL A 153 3.55 3.38 -5.33
C VAL A 153 3.86 1.93 -4.95
N PRO A 154 5.05 1.43 -5.28
CA PRO A 154 5.48 0.13 -4.79
C PRO A 154 5.64 0.14 -3.26
N HIS A 155 5.12 -0.91 -2.64
CA HIS A 155 5.19 -1.17 -1.20
C HIS A 155 6.21 -2.27 -0.94
N LEU A 156 7.24 -1.96 -0.16
CA LEU A 156 8.28 -2.90 0.24
C LEU A 156 8.09 -3.30 1.70
N MET A 157 8.02 -4.60 1.96
CA MET A 157 7.82 -5.14 3.31
C MET A 157 9.15 -5.47 3.96
N LEU A 158 9.53 -4.71 4.98
CA LEU A 158 10.73 -4.90 5.77
C LEU A 158 10.47 -5.76 7.01
N GLY A 159 11.51 -6.40 7.53
CA GLY A 159 11.44 -7.16 8.77
C GLY A 159 10.87 -8.56 8.64
N ILE A 160 10.76 -9.11 7.43
CA ILE A 160 10.44 -10.52 7.21
C ILE A 160 11.69 -11.34 7.52
N PRO A 161 11.57 -12.44 8.32
CA PRO A 161 12.67 -13.36 8.53
C PRO A 161 13.20 -13.94 7.21
N ARG A 162 14.48 -14.22 7.14
CA ARG A 162 15.22 -14.79 6.01
C ARG A 162 15.68 -13.79 4.94
N ASP A 163 15.23 -12.55 4.96
CA ASP A 163 15.87 -11.53 4.15
C ASP A 163 17.13 -11.03 4.83
N SER A 164 18.23 -11.05 4.12
CA SER A 164 19.44 -10.35 4.50
C SER A 164 19.31 -8.85 4.20
N GLU A 165 20.18 -8.04 4.78
CA GLU A 165 20.26 -6.61 4.45
C GLU A 165 20.55 -6.40 2.95
N GLU A 166 21.36 -7.26 2.37
CA GLU A 166 21.72 -7.21 0.94
C GLU A 166 20.54 -7.55 0.04
N ASP A 167 19.74 -8.57 0.38
CA ASP A 167 18.52 -8.89 -0.37
C ASP A 167 17.55 -7.71 -0.42
N LEU A 168 17.35 -7.03 0.72
CA LEU A 168 16.47 -5.88 0.82
C LEU A 168 17.04 -4.64 0.11
N LYS A 169 18.35 -4.42 0.13
CA LYS A 169 18.99 -3.36 -0.66
C LYS A 169 18.80 -3.61 -2.15
N GLN A 170 19.01 -4.84 -2.61
CA GLN A 170 18.78 -5.20 -4.01
C GLN A 170 17.32 -4.96 -4.43
N GLU A 171 16.35 -5.31 -3.58
CA GLU A 171 14.92 -5.05 -3.83
C GLU A 171 14.64 -3.53 -3.94
N ILE A 172 15.19 -2.74 -3.01
CA ILE A 172 15.08 -1.27 -3.01
C ILE A 172 15.71 -0.66 -4.29
N GLU A 173 16.88 -1.15 -4.71
CA GLU A 173 17.55 -0.70 -5.93
C GLU A 173 16.72 -0.98 -7.18
N LEU A 174 16.20 -2.21 -7.32
CA LEU A 174 15.34 -2.58 -8.44
C LEU A 174 14.15 -1.63 -8.56
N VAL A 175 13.47 -1.36 -7.46
CA VAL A 175 12.32 -0.44 -7.45
C VAL A 175 12.77 0.98 -7.78
N SER A 176 13.90 1.45 -7.24
CA SER A 176 14.37 2.82 -7.45
C SER A 176 14.76 3.10 -8.89
N THR A 177 15.29 2.09 -9.65
CA THR A 177 15.66 2.24 -11.05
C THR A 177 14.46 2.53 -11.95
N LEU A 178 13.28 2.07 -11.58
CA LEU A 178 12.03 2.29 -12.31
C LEU A 178 11.41 3.66 -12.04
N LYS A 179 11.95 4.42 -11.09
CA LYS A 179 11.55 5.80 -10.75
C LYS A 179 10.03 5.95 -10.49
N PRO A 180 9.41 5.13 -9.64
CA PRO A 180 7.99 5.26 -9.31
C PRO A 180 7.70 6.64 -8.71
N TYR A 181 6.40 6.98 -8.62
CA TYR A 181 5.97 8.22 -7.98
C TYR A 181 6.47 8.35 -6.54
N LEU A 182 6.33 7.29 -5.76
CA LEU A 182 6.71 7.20 -4.34
C LEU A 182 7.12 5.76 -4.03
N MET A 183 8.07 5.54 -3.13
CA MET A 183 8.37 4.23 -2.56
C MET A 183 7.84 4.17 -1.13
N ASN A 184 7.01 3.18 -0.83
CA ASN A 184 6.37 3.03 0.47
C ASN A 184 6.98 1.87 1.27
N PHE A 185 7.52 2.15 2.45
CA PHE A 185 8.05 1.15 3.35
C PHE A 185 6.99 0.67 4.34
N LEU A 186 6.77 -0.62 4.36
CA LEU A 186 5.97 -1.32 5.35
C LEU A 186 6.91 -2.11 6.27
N VAL A 187 6.50 -2.33 7.50
CA VAL A 187 7.22 -3.19 8.43
C VAL A 187 6.27 -4.30 8.88
N MET A 188 6.73 -5.54 8.74
CA MET A 188 5.93 -6.71 9.09
C MET A 188 5.43 -6.62 10.54
N ILE A 189 4.13 -6.82 10.71
CA ILE A 189 3.49 -6.90 12.02
C ILE A 189 3.41 -8.38 12.41
N PRO A 190 4.03 -8.79 13.53
CA PRO A 190 3.84 -10.11 14.10
C PRO A 190 2.37 -10.34 14.46
N THR A 191 1.66 -11.11 13.64
CA THR A 191 0.19 -11.22 13.74
C THR A 191 -0.22 -12.48 14.49
N PRO A 192 -0.98 -12.40 15.58
CA PRO A 192 -1.47 -13.57 16.33
C PRO A 192 -2.19 -14.57 15.41
N GLY A 193 -1.90 -15.87 15.60
CA GLY A 193 -2.49 -16.95 14.80
C GLY A 193 -1.92 -17.07 13.37
N THR A 194 -0.77 -16.43 13.09
CA THR A 194 0.02 -16.63 11.89
C THR A 194 1.43 -17.13 12.28
N PRO A 195 2.20 -17.68 11.34
CA PRO A 195 3.60 -18.10 11.63
C PRO A 195 4.49 -16.93 12.07
N SER A 196 4.14 -15.69 11.75
CA SER A 196 4.92 -14.50 12.15
C SER A 196 4.76 -14.10 13.61
N HIS A 197 3.81 -14.68 14.36
CA HIS A 197 3.45 -14.23 15.71
C HIS A 197 4.63 -14.07 16.68
N ALA A 198 5.60 -14.99 16.61
CA ALA A 198 6.76 -14.98 17.50
C ALA A 198 7.97 -14.18 16.97
N VAL A 199 7.85 -13.58 15.79
CA VAL A 199 8.95 -12.81 15.17
C VAL A 199 9.16 -11.50 15.92
N LYS A 200 10.41 -11.20 16.26
CA LYS A 200 10.80 -9.91 16.81
C LYS A 200 11.33 -9.02 15.70
N VAL A 201 10.74 -7.88 15.53
CA VAL A 201 11.17 -6.85 14.56
C VAL A 201 11.98 -5.80 15.31
N ASP A 202 13.13 -5.42 14.77
CA ASP A 202 14.07 -4.48 15.37
C ASP A 202 14.18 -3.21 14.50
N ALA A 203 13.82 -2.07 15.06
CA ALA A 203 13.89 -0.78 14.38
C ALA A 203 15.31 -0.44 13.90
N LYS A 204 16.35 -0.85 14.66
CA LYS A 204 17.75 -0.60 14.30
C LYS A 204 18.18 -1.27 13.00
N LYS A 205 17.53 -2.37 12.63
CA LYS A 205 17.76 -3.06 11.34
C LYS A 205 16.92 -2.46 10.20
N ILE A 206 15.81 -1.82 10.53
CA ILE A 206 14.87 -1.25 9.55
C ILE A 206 15.30 0.15 9.08
N ILE A 207 15.73 1.01 10.03
CA ILE A 207 16.08 2.40 9.75
C ILE A 207 17.14 2.55 8.66
N PRO A 208 18.26 1.79 8.64
CA PRO A 208 19.27 1.91 7.58
C PRO A 208 18.73 1.60 6.17
N LEU A 209 17.77 0.69 6.05
CA LEU A 209 17.13 0.35 4.78
C LEU A 209 16.23 1.48 4.27
N ILE A 210 15.46 2.10 5.17
CA ILE A 210 14.64 3.28 4.83
C ILE A 210 15.55 4.44 4.39
N GLU A 211 16.65 4.68 5.10
CA GLU A 211 17.64 5.70 4.75
C GLU A 211 18.26 5.44 3.38
N TYR A 212 18.61 4.18 3.11
CA TYR A 212 19.13 3.76 1.82
C TYR A 212 18.15 4.05 0.67
N GLY A 213 16.89 3.63 0.82
CA GLY A 213 15.86 3.87 -0.19
C GLY A 213 15.50 5.34 -0.32
N SER A 214 15.45 6.09 0.79
CA SER A 214 15.23 7.54 0.76
C SER A 214 16.27 8.27 -0.08
N ARG A 215 17.54 7.89 0.07
CA ARG A 215 18.64 8.45 -0.74
C ARG A 215 18.47 8.14 -2.22
N LEU A 216 18.18 6.88 -2.58
CA LEU A 216 17.99 6.47 -3.98
C LEU A 216 16.77 7.14 -4.62
N MET A 217 15.70 7.35 -3.86
CA MET A 217 14.48 7.99 -4.33
C MET A 217 14.51 9.53 -4.27
N GLY A 218 15.60 10.14 -3.83
CA GLY A 218 15.68 11.59 -3.63
C GLY A 218 14.65 12.11 -2.63
N GLY A 219 14.39 11.36 -1.55
CA GLY A 219 13.42 11.68 -0.51
C GLY A 219 11.96 11.33 -0.83
N ARG A 220 11.64 10.86 -2.04
CA ARG A 220 10.28 10.44 -2.42
C ARG A 220 9.92 9.08 -1.82
N THR A 221 9.79 9.06 -0.51
CA THR A 221 9.51 7.86 0.30
C THR A 221 8.41 8.13 1.32
N SER A 222 7.74 7.08 1.73
CA SER A 222 6.74 7.11 2.79
C SER A 222 6.91 5.96 3.78
N MET A 223 6.49 6.19 5.02
CA MET A 223 6.29 5.15 6.02
C MET A 223 4.83 4.72 5.99
N GLY A 224 4.56 3.51 5.53
CA GLY A 224 3.22 2.98 5.33
C GLY A 224 2.51 2.61 6.63
N CYS A 225 1.29 2.10 6.51
CA CYS A 225 0.42 1.84 7.66
C CYS A 225 0.84 0.64 8.51
N MET A 226 1.53 -0.35 7.92
CA MET A 226 1.98 -1.53 8.63
C MET A 226 3.31 -1.29 9.33
N ARG A 227 3.31 -1.28 10.66
CA ARG A 227 4.49 -1.38 11.52
C ARG A 227 4.09 -1.78 12.94
N PRO A 228 4.89 -2.65 13.60
CA PRO A 228 4.59 -3.13 14.95
C PRO A 228 4.51 -1.98 15.95
N TYR A 229 3.49 -2.01 16.81
CA TYR A 229 3.30 -0.97 17.82
C TYR A 229 4.51 -0.84 18.77
N SER A 230 5.18 -1.95 19.06
CA SER A 230 6.34 -2.01 19.96
C SER A 230 7.54 -1.17 19.50
N ILE A 231 7.70 -0.93 18.19
CA ILE A 231 8.79 -0.13 17.63
C ILE A 231 8.31 1.17 16.98
N LYS A 232 6.99 1.38 16.96
CA LYS A 232 6.37 2.44 16.17
C LYS A 232 6.79 3.84 16.59
N GLU A 233 6.84 4.12 17.89
CA GLU A 233 7.23 5.45 18.40
C GLU A 233 8.68 5.77 18.02
N GLU A 234 9.60 4.84 18.27
CA GLU A 234 11.02 4.99 17.94
C GLU A 234 11.23 5.15 16.43
N LEU A 235 10.62 4.28 15.64
CA LEU A 235 10.76 4.30 14.19
C LEU A 235 10.20 5.59 13.59
N ASP A 236 8.97 5.96 13.96
CA ASP A 236 8.30 7.16 13.46
C ASP A 236 9.13 8.43 13.79
N ARG A 237 9.61 8.55 15.03
CA ARG A 237 10.45 9.66 15.45
C ARG A 237 11.74 9.72 14.62
N THR A 238 12.46 8.62 14.52
CA THR A 238 13.76 8.58 13.85
C THR A 238 13.64 8.90 12.35
N VAL A 239 12.65 8.37 11.65
CA VAL A 239 12.49 8.66 10.21
C VAL A 239 12.11 10.11 9.94
N LEU A 240 11.40 10.76 10.88
CA LEU A 240 11.05 12.18 10.78
C LEU A 240 12.22 13.10 11.15
N GLU A 241 12.94 12.82 12.26
CA GLU A 241 14.12 13.57 12.68
C GLU A 241 15.20 13.62 11.59
N ARG A 242 15.40 12.50 10.90
CA ARG A 242 16.40 12.38 9.85
C ARG A 242 15.87 12.81 8.46
N GLY A 243 14.60 13.18 8.35
CA GLY A 243 14.00 13.57 7.08
C GLY A 243 13.97 12.45 6.04
N LEU A 244 13.84 11.18 6.47
CA LEU A 244 13.91 10.02 5.60
C LEU A 244 12.63 9.77 4.81
N VAL A 245 11.51 10.35 5.22
CA VAL A 245 10.21 10.18 4.58
C VAL A 245 9.46 11.51 4.46
N GLN A 246 8.71 11.67 3.39
CA GLN A 246 7.83 12.83 3.19
C GLN A 246 6.44 12.62 3.78
N ARG A 247 6.06 11.36 4.00
CA ARG A 247 4.71 10.93 4.40
C ARG A 247 4.78 9.81 5.42
N ILE A 248 3.86 9.84 6.37
CA ILE A 248 3.76 8.80 7.39
C ILE A 248 2.30 8.44 7.64
N ALA A 249 1.93 7.18 7.39
CA ALA A 249 0.59 6.67 7.66
C ALA A 249 0.42 6.33 9.15
N ASN A 250 -0.73 6.66 9.72
CA ASN A 250 -1.07 6.36 11.11
C ASN A 250 0.10 6.66 12.08
N PRO A 251 0.65 7.89 12.09
CA PRO A 251 1.80 8.21 12.95
C PRO A 251 1.48 8.00 14.43
N HIS A 252 2.49 7.67 15.23
CA HIS A 252 2.32 7.57 16.68
C HIS A 252 1.89 8.93 17.27
N HIS A 253 0.91 8.93 18.17
CA HIS A 253 0.27 10.16 18.64
C HIS A 253 1.22 11.18 19.30
N LYS A 254 2.29 10.72 19.97
CA LYS A 254 3.32 11.60 20.51
C LYS A 254 4.10 12.31 19.40
N VAL A 255 4.44 11.57 18.34
CA VAL A 255 5.18 12.05 17.19
C VAL A 255 4.37 13.10 16.41
N VAL A 256 3.05 12.91 16.27
CA VAL A 256 2.16 13.92 15.67
C VAL A 256 2.30 15.28 16.36
N ARG A 257 2.30 15.30 17.69
CA ARG A 257 2.39 16.53 18.49
C ARG A 257 3.80 17.13 18.43
N GLU A 258 4.83 16.28 18.57
CA GLU A 258 6.23 16.69 18.62
C GLU A 258 6.67 17.36 17.32
N PHE A 259 6.27 16.82 16.17
CA PHE A 259 6.64 17.34 14.86
C PHE A 259 5.59 18.27 14.24
N ASN A 260 4.50 18.55 14.94
CA ASN A 260 3.39 19.38 14.46
C ASN A 260 2.94 18.98 13.04
N LEU A 261 2.69 17.69 12.84
CA LEU A 261 2.38 17.16 11.52
C LEU A 261 1.04 17.68 11.00
N THR A 262 1.01 18.13 9.74
CA THR A 262 -0.25 18.35 9.03
C THR A 262 -0.92 17.00 8.77
N ILE A 263 -2.17 16.85 9.20
CA ILE A 263 -2.92 15.60 9.08
C ILE A 263 -3.85 15.63 7.87
N TYR A 264 -3.84 14.53 7.12
CA TYR A 264 -4.73 14.29 6.00
C TYR A 264 -5.57 13.03 6.27
N ASP A 265 -6.88 13.13 6.03
CA ASP A 265 -7.81 11.98 6.11
C ASP A 265 -7.75 11.18 4.82
N ALA A 266 -6.64 10.46 4.62
CA ALA A 266 -6.35 9.76 3.37
C ALA A 266 -5.30 8.65 3.54
N CYS A 267 -5.08 7.86 2.47
CA CYS A 267 -3.92 7.00 2.32
C CYS A 267 -2.65 7.83 2.08
N CYS A 268 -1.50 7.38 2.60
CA CYS A 268 -0.21 8.06 2.42
C CYS A 268 0.28 8.09 0.95
N SER A 269 -0.29 7.28 0.08
CA SER A 269 -0.01 7.28 -1.35
C SER A 269 -0.73 8.39 -2.12
N LEU A 270 -1.65 9.14 -1.48
CA LEU A 270 -2.47 10.16 -2.13
C LEU A 270 -1.58 11.25 -2.77
N PRO A 271 -1.71 11.54 -4.09
CA PRO A 271 -0.93 12.57 -4.76
C PRO A 271 -1.18 13.99 -4.22
N GLU A 272 -0.16 14.87 -4.36
CA GLU A 272 -0.21 16.25 -3.87
C GLU A 272 -1.43 17.00 -4.37
N LYS A 273 -1.83 16.80 -5.63
CA LYS A 273 -2.98 17.49 -6.25
C LYS A 273 -4.31 17.26 -5.54
N TYR A 274 -4.42 16.20 -4.73
CA TYR A 274 -5.63 15.88 -3.97
C TYR A 274 -5.56 16.25 -2.49
N LEU A 275 -4.37 16.54 -1.95
CA LEU A 275 -4.15 16.66 -0.50
C LEU A 275 -5.07 17.69 0.16
N GLU A 276 -5.30 18.84 -0.46
CA GLU A 276 -6.09 19.90 0.15
C GLU A 276 -7.54 19.47 0.44
N ALA A 277 -8.14 18.66 -0.43
CA ALA A 277 -9.48 18.11 -0.23
C ALA A 277 -9.58 17.16 0.99
N PHE A 278 -8.46 16.55 1.35
CA PHE A 278 -8.38 15.58 2.46
C PHE A 278 -7.75 16.15 3.74
N ARG A 279 -7.39 17.40 3.76
CA ARG A 279 -6.82 18.04 4.95
C ARG A 279 -7.83 18.08 6.11
N VAL A 280 -7.35 17.83 7.36
CA VAL A 280 -8.14 17.82 8.59
C VAL A 280 -7.95 19.12 9.36
#